data_d2f85a3b0ba6073de0644499334954e7
#
_entry.id   d2f85a3b0ba6073de0644499334954e7
#
_cell.length_a   1.000
_cell.length_b   1.000
_cell.length_c   1.000
_cell.angle_alpha   90.00
_cell.angle_beta   90.00
_cell.angle_gamma   90.00
#
_symmetry.space_group_name_H-M   'P 1'
#
loop_
_entity.id
_entity.type
_entity.pdbx_description
1 polymer ?
#
loop_
_entity_poly.entity_id
_entity_poly.type
_entity_poly.pdbx_seq_one_letter_code
_entity_poly.pdbx_strand_id
1 'polypeptide(L)'
;MKVRIGFGLGTRNQLHDGSLITVVEAMEDLGYDSLWVSERVSSGCPDPIVAMSVAAARTTRMKIGMSVMVLPGRNPVLLAKQLATLDRISDGRLLPAFGLGAVDEGEQQAFGVERTTRGALFDETLEVVRKCWADADVHHEGTHFTLRNVRVEPKPVQRFPEVWLGGGSPSELRRVARLGEGWLPSFVTPEQAATGWAELSALAATHGRSIDPEHFGVVIPYALQPLPNATVEALRQRAKGAVDDVVPQSVEHAESLIRRFIDVGASKFVLLPLADPGTADAWVEEMSALATRLLPLQT
;
A
#
# COMPACT_ATOMS: atom_id res chain seq x y z
N MET A 1 -8.07 -14.88 13.96
CA MET A 1 -7.62 -13.99 12.87
C MET A 1 -8.09 -12.59 13.18
N LYS A 2 -7.20 -11.61 13.14
CA LYS A 2 -7.55 -10.21 13.43
C LYS A 2 -7.93 -9.51 12.14
N VAL A 3 -9.16 -9.01 12.04
CA VAL A 3 -9.60 -8.20 10.92
C VAL A 3 -9.25 -6.73 11.15
N ARG A 4 -8.61 -6.10 10.17
CA ARG A 4 -8.17 -4.70 10.20
C ARG A 4 -8.71 -3.97 8.99
N ILE A 5 -9.31 -2.81 9.19
CA ILE A 5 -9.86 -1.97 8.12
C ILE A 5 -9.13 -0.63 8.13
N GLY A 6 -8.37 -0.39 7.08
CA GLY A 6 -7.73 0.88 6.81
C GLY A 6 -8.40 1.62 5.66
N PHE A 7 -7.99 2.86 5.47
CA PHE A 7 -8.50 3.72 4.43
C PHE A 7 -7.38 4.29 3.57
N GLY A 8 -7.54 4.23 2.25
CA GLY A 8 -6.59 4.74 1.26
C GLY A 8 -7.09 6.04 0.64
N LEU A 9 -6.19 7.00 0.45
CA LEU A 9 -6.57 8.26 -0.18
C LEU A 9 -6.63 8.16 -1.71
N GLY A 10 -5.99 7.13 -2.31
CA GLY A 10 -5.93 6.98 -3.77
C GLY A 10 -5.03 8.01 -4.44
N THR A 11 -4.92 7.93 -5.78
CA THR A 11 -4.10 8.86 -6.57
C THR A 11 -4.91 10.00 -7.19
N ARG A 12 -6.22 10.02 -7.01
CA ARG A 12 -7.12 11.04 -7.59
C ARG A 12 -7.50 12.15 -6.62
N ASN A 13 -7.11 12.02 -5.35
CA ASN A 13 -7.39 13.04 -4.33
C ASN A 13 -6.64 14.36 -4.63
N GLN A 14 -7.19 15.45 -4.11
CA GLN A 14 -6.63 16.80 -4.17
C GLN A 14 -6.30 17.31 -2.75
N LEU A 15 -5.97 16.41 -1.82
CA LEU A 15 -5.70 16.72 -0.42
C LEU A 15 -4.28 17.26 -0.23
N HIS A 16 -3.98 18.41 -0.82
CA HIS A 16 -2.66 19.05 -0.78
C HIS A 16 -2.62 20.36 0.01
N ASP A 17 -3.68 20.65 0.75
CA ASP A 17 -3.81 21.79 1.65
C ASP A 17 -4.21 21.36 3.08
N GLY A 18 -4.79 22.24 3.85
CA GLY A 18 -5.28 21.93 5.20
C GLY A 18 -6.30 20.79 5.27
N SER A 19 -6.96 20.47 4.15
CA SER A 19 -7.93 19.36 4.08
C SER A 19 -7.33 18.00 4.39
N LEU A 20 -6.05 17.75 4.06
CA LEU A 20 -5.36 16.52 4.43
C LEU A 20 -5.35 16.31 5.94
N ILE A 21 -5.11 17.37 6.71
CA ILE A 21 -5.08 17.27 8.19
C ILE A 21 -6.46 16.88 8.71
N THR A 22 -7.52 17.56 8.26
CA THR A 22 -8.90 17.27 8.66
C THR A 22 -9.28 15.81 8.37
N VAL A 23 -8.95 15.32 7.17
CA VAL A 23 -9.25 13.94 6.76
C VAL A 23 -8.48 12.92 7.61
N VAL A 24 -7.19 13.17 7.86
CA VAL A 24 -6.34 12.28 8.66
C VAL A 24 -6.81 12.20 10.11
N GLU A 25 -7.14 13.32 10.74
CA GLU A 25 -7.66 13.36 12.11
C GLU A 25 -9.01 12.65 12.21
N ALA A 26 -9.93 12.94 11.29
CA ALA A 26 -11.23 12.27 11.24
C ALA A 26 -11.10 10.76 11.06
N MET A 27 -10.13 10.29 10.28
CA MET A 27 -9.87 8.86 10.07
C MET A 27 -9.46 8.17 11.38
N GLU A 28 -8.57 8.78 12.16
CA GLU A 28 -8.19 8.26 13.49
C GLU A 28 -9.37 8.30 14.47
N ASP A 29 -10.15 9.38 14.48
CA ASP A 29 -11.31 9.56 15.38
C ASP A 29 -12.42 8.55 15.08
N LEU A 30 -12.65 8.22 13.81
CA LEU A 30 -13.57 7.18 13.38
C LEU A 30 -13.11 5.76 13.76
N GLY A 31 -11.82 5.55 14.03
CA GLY A 31 -11.29 4.26 14.45
C GLY A 31 -10.77 3.36 13.32
N TYR A 32 -10.43 3.92 12.16
CA TYR A 32 -9.71 3.16 11.14
C TYR A 32 -8.35 2.66 11.66
N ASP A 33 -8.01 1.40 11.33
CA ASP A 33 -6.75 0.79 11.73
C ASP A 33 -5.53 1.48 11.10
N SER A 34 -5.66 1.90 9.86
CA SER A 34 -4.53 2.42 9.09
C SER A 34 -4.94 3.39 7.99
N LEU A 35 -4.08 4.41 7.79
CA LEU A 35 -4.07 5.26 6.61
C LEU A 35 -3.16 4.64 5.54
N TRP A 36 -3.57 4.74 4.26
CA TRP A 36 -2.77 4.31 3.11
C TRP A 36 -2.71 5.40 2.05
N VAL A 37 -1.51 5.85 1.75
CA VAL A 37 -1.27 6.84 0.69
C VAL A 37 -0.77 6.17 -0.57
N SER A 38 -1.22 6.66 -1.72
CA SER A 38 -0.79 6.18 -3.04
C SER A 38 0.15 7.18 -3.69
N GLU A 39 1.00 6.72 -4.60
CA GLU A 39 1.94 7.59 -5.32
C GLU A 39 1.65 7.61 -6.80
N ARG A 40 1.61 8.82 -7.35
CA ARG A 40 1.62 9.09 -8.78
C ARG A 40 2.12 10.51 -9.03
N VAL A 41 3.25 10.65 -9.71
CA VAL A 41 3.89 11.95 -9.95
C VAL A 41 3.01 12.88 -10.78
N SER A 42 2.27 12.31 -11.75
CA SER A 42 1.42 13.06 -12.69
C SER A 42 0.02 13.40 -12.15
N SER A 43 -0.29 13.12 -10.88
CA SER A 43 -1.61 13.39 -10.27
C SER A 43 -1.54 14.44 -9.18
N GLY A 44 -2.71 14.91 -8.72
CA GLY A 44 -2.81 15.90 -7.64
C GLY A 44 -2.60 15.35 -6.23
N CYS A 45 -2.43 14.05 -6.05
CA CYS A 45 -2.20 13.49 -4.72
C CYS A 45 -0.85 13.95 -4.15
N PRO A 46 -0.75 14.18 -2.84
CA PRO A 46 0.51 14.58 -2.21
C PRO A 46 1.57 13.48 -2.28
N ASP A 47 2.84 13.87 -2.22
CA ASP A 47 3.95 12.93 -2.05
C ASP A 47 3.72 12.04 -0.82
N PRO A 48 3.91 10.71 -0.92
CA PRO A 48 3.58 9.80 0.17
C PRO A 48 4.40 10.04 1.45
N ILE A 49 5.69 10.38 1.35
CA ILE A 49 6.51 10.63 2.55
C ILE A 49 6.05 11.90 3.26
N VAL A 50 5.72 12.95 2.48
CA VAL A 50 5.22 14.21 3.03
C VAL A 50 3.85 13.99 3.71
N ALA A 51 2.91 13.33 3.03
CA ALA A 51 1.58 13.06 3.59
C ALA A 51 1.64 12.16 4.83
N MET A 52 2.47 11.12 4.82
CA MET A 52 2.67 10.25 5.99
C MET A 52 3.33 11.00 7.16
N SER A 53 4.22 11.96 6.88
CA SER A 53 4.83 12.77 7.95
C SER A 53 3.79 13.67 8.63
N VAL A 54 2.87 14.25 7.86
CA VAL A 54 1.72 14.98 8.40
C VAL A 54 0.85 14.06 9.24
N ALA A 55 0.51 12.87 8.73
CA ALA A 55 -0.30 11.90 9.46
C ALA A 55 0.38 11.44 10.75
N ALA A 56 1.69 11.19 10.73
CA ALA A 56 2.45 10.80 11.93
C ALA A 56 2.40 11.86 13.03
N ALA A 57 2.44 13.13 12.64
CA ALA A 57 2.40 14.26 13.58
C ALA A 57 0.99 14.54 14.14
N ARG A 58 -0.07 14.13 13.43
CA ARG A 58 -1.48 14.42 13.77
C ARG A 58 -2.23 13.25 14.38
N THR A 59 -1.64 12.06 14.39
CA THR A 59 -2.26 10.82 14.89
C THR A 59 -1.38 10.14 15.94
N THR A 60 -1.98 9.27 16.76
CA THR A 60 -1.26 8.58 17.84
C THR A 60 -1.40 7.06 17.81
N ARG A 61 -2.42 6.53 17.15
CA ARG A 61 -2.75 5.09 17.13
C ARG A 61 -2.74 4.48 15.74
N MET A 62 -3.29 5.21 14.78
CA MET A 62 -3.47 4.73 13.41
C MET A 62 -2.12 4.38 12.77
N LYS A 63 -2.02 3.20 12.16
CA LYS A 63 -0.89 2.82 11.34
C LYS A 63 -0.84 3.67 10.07
N ILE A 64 0.35 3.86 9.52
CA ILE A 64 0.58 4.77 8.39
C ILE A 64 1.33 4.00 7.32
N GLY A 65 0.68 3.76 6.20
CA GLY A 65 1.20 2.95 5.11
C GLY A 65 1.12 3.63 3.74
N MET A 66 1.64 2.94 2.76
CA MET A 66 1.55 3.32 1.36
C MET A 66 0.95 2.18 0.54
N SER A 67 0.14 2.50 -0.48
CA SER A 67 -0.51 1.50 -1.33
C SER A 67 -0.53 1.90 -2.83
N VAL A 68 0.62 1.92 -3.47
CA VAL A 68 1.98 1.64 -3.01
C VAL A 68 2.88 2.84 -3.31
N MET A 69 4.07 2.89 -2.69
CA MET A 69 5.14 3.79 -3.12
C MET A 69 5.95 3.11 -4.23
N VAL A 70 6.34 3.87 -5.25
CA VAL A 70 7.20 3.39 -6.33
C VAL A 70 8.63 3.26 -5.80
N LEU A 71 9.17 2.05 -5.80
CA LEU A 71 10.52 1.79 -5.27
C LEU A 71 11.64 2.01 -6.29
N PRO A 72 11.52 1.52 -7.55
CA PRO A 72 12.57 1.73 -8.56
C PRO A 72 12.80 3.22 -8.86
N GLY A 73 14.06 3.59 -9.06
CA GLY A 73 14.46 4.98 -9.33
C GLY A 73 14.73 5.82 -8.07
N ARG A 74 14.45 5.30 -6.89
CA ARG A 74 14.80 5.96 -5.62
C ARG A 74 16.22 5.60 -5.19
N ASN A 75 16.89 6.56 -4.56
CA ASN A 75 18.13 6.26 -3.86
C ASN A 75 17.82 5.45 -2.59
N PRO A 76 18.28 4.19 -2.47
CA PRO A 76 17.89 3.31 -1.37
C PRO A 76 18.38 3.80 -0.01
N VAL A 77 19.53 4.46 0.05
CA VAL A 77 20.12 4.97 1.30
C VAL A 77 19.32 6.14 1.84
N LEU A 78 18.94 7.09 0.95
CA LEU A 78 18.12 8.24 1.33
C LEU A 78 16.71 7.80 1.71
N LEU A 79 16.13 6.87 0.97
CA LEU A 79 14.80 6.31 1.28
C LEU A 79 14.81 5.58 2.62
N ALA A 80 15.82 4.74 2.88
CA ALA A 80 15.96 4.06 4.17
C ALA A 80 16.03 5.04 5.35
N LYS A 81 16.80 6.15 5.17
CA LYS A 81 16.87 7.24 6.17
C LYS A 81 15.52 7.88 6.41
N GLN A 82 14.78 8.22 5.34
CA GLN A 82 13.47 8.88 5.42
C GLN A 82 12.46 7.99 6.15
N LEU A 83 12.35 6.73 5.76
CA LEU A 83 11.40 5.79 6.34
C LEU A 83 11.76 5.40 7.79
N ALA A 84 13.05 5.24 8.12
CA ALA A 84 13.48 5.02 9.49
C ALA A 84 13.16 6.22 10.39
N THR A 85 13.33 7.44 9.87
CA THR A 85 12.95 8.66 10.61
C THR A 85 11.45 8.71 10.83
N LEU A 86 10.65 8.43 9.79
CA LEU A 86 9.18 8.40 9.89
C LEU A 86 8.70 7.31 10.87
N ASP A 87 9.32 6.13 10.85
CA ASP A 87 9.02 5.06 11.79
C ASP A 87 9.26 5.49 13.24
N ARG A 88 10.35 6.19 13.50
CA ARG A 88 10.63 6.74 14.84
C ARG A 88 9.66 7.84 15.26
N ILE A 89 9.36 8.79 14.37
CA ILE A 89 8.42 9.89 14.67
C ILE A 89 7.02 9.32 14.94
N SER A 90 6.65 8.27 14.25
CA SER A 90 5.34 7.62 14.41
C SER A 90 5.31 6.55 15.51
N ASP A 91 6.42 6.31 16.23
CA ASP A 91 6.55 5.26 17.25
C ASP A 91 6.18 3.86 16.72
N GLY A 92 6.81 3.45 15.60
CA GLY A 92 6.66 2.13 15.01
C GLY A 92 5.30 1.89 14.34
N ARG A 93 4.63 2.93 13.84
CA ARG A 93 3.35 2.82 13.13
C ARG A 93 3.48 2.73 11.61
N LEU A 94 4.70 2.76 11.07
CA LEU A 94 4.95 2.68 9.63
C LEU A 94 4.62 1.29 9.08
N LEU A 95 3.89 1.24 7.96
CA LEU A 95 3.64 0.06 7.13
C LEU A 95 4.19 0.30 5.72
N PRO A 96 5.45 -0.02 5.44
CA PRO A 96 6.02 0.19 4.13
C PRO A 96 5.43 -0.78 3.11
N ALA A 97 4.87 -0.26 2.01
CA ALA A 97 4.41 -1.08 0.90
C ALA A 97 4.87 -0.51 -0.44
N PHE A 98 5.52 -1.35 -1.23
CA PHE A 98 6.19 -0.93 -2.44
C PHE A 98 5.64 -1.59 -3.71
N GLY A 99 5.78 -0.87 -4.82
CA GLY A 99 5.41 -1.33 -6.15
C GLY A 99 6.42 -0.94 -7.22
N LEU A 100 6.20 -1.49 -8.42
CA LEU A 100 7.06 -1.25 -9.58
C LEU A 100 6.79 0.10 -10.28
N GLY A 101 5.73 0.79 -9.89
CA GLY A 101 5.25 1.97 -10.59
C GLY A 101 4.34 1.66 -11.79
N ALA A 102 3.67 2.68 -12.28
CA ALA A 102 2.74 2.58 -13.40
C ALA A 102 3.44 2.21 -14.71
N VAL A 103 2.66 1.64 -15.65
CA VAL A 103 3.09 1.41 -17.04
C VAL A 103 2.72 2.65 -17.87
N ASP A 104 3.30 3.77 -17.49
CA ASP A 104 3.09 5.07 -18.13
C ASP A 104 4.46 5.67 -18.42
N GLU A 105 4.66 6.21 -19.62
CA GLU A 105 5.98 6.67 -20.06
C GLU A 105 6.44 7.89 -19.27
N GLY A 106 5.53 8.81 -18.95
CA GLY A 106 5.85 9.99 -18.14
C GLY A 106 6.26 9.62 -16.72
N GLU A 107 5.58 8.66 -16.09
CA GLU A 107 5.96 8.14 -14.78
C GLU A 107 7.33 7.45 -14.83
N GLN A 108 7.60 6.65 -15.87
CA GLN A 108 8.90 5.99 -16.02
C GLN A 108 10.05 7.00 -16.21
N GLN A 109 9.83 8.06 -16.98
CA GLN A 109 10.79 9.16 -17.14
C GLN A 109 11.00 9.91 -15.81
N ALA A 110 9.93 10.20 -15.06
CA ALA A 110 10.02 10.88 -13.78
C ALA A 110 10.86 10.11 -12.74
N PHE A 111 10.74 8.77 -12.74
CA PHE A 111 11.56 7.90 -11.88
C PHE A 111 12.91 7.52 -12.49
N GLY A 112 13.20 7.88 -13.73
CA GLY A 112 14.44 7.53 -14.42
C GLY A 112 14.62 6.03 -14.62
N VAL A 113 13.56 5.28 -14.85
CA VAL A 113 13.60 3.82 -14.95
C VAL A 113 12.97 3.30 -16.24
N GLU A 114 13.54 2.23 -16.76
CA GLU A 114 12.98 1.50 -17.88
C GLU A 114 12.11 0.32 -17.41
N ARG A 115 11.03 0.06 -18.14
CA ARG A 115 10.11 -1.03 -17.84
C ARG A 115 10.80 -2.39 -17.72
N THR A 116 11.79 -2.65 -18.55
CA THR A 116 12.50 -3.93 -18.63
C THR A 116 13.43 -4.19 -17.45
N THR A 117 14.01 -3.14 -16.86
CA THR A 117 15.01 -3.22 -15.79
C THR A 117 14.40 -2.98 -14.40
N ARG A 118 13.22 -2.38 -14.32
CA ARG A 118 12.62 -1.95 -13.04
C ARG A 118 12.44 -3.06 -12.02
N GLY A 119 12.27 -4.32 -12.47
CA GLY A 119 12.11 -5.46 -11.57
C GLY A 119 13.39 -5.82 -10.83
N ALA A 120 14.53 -5.86 -11.53
CA ALA A 120 15.83 -6.11 -10.93
C ALA A 120 16.25 -4.94 -10.01
N LEU A 121 16.03 -3.72 -10.50
CA LEU A 121 16.29 -2.51 -9.71
C LEU A 121 15.45 -2.47 -8.42
N PHE A 122 14.16 -2.87 -8.49
CA PHE A 122 13.30 -3.00 -7.31
C PHE A 122 13.90 -3.95 -6.28
N ASP A 123 14.28 -5.15 -6.72
CA ASP A 123 14.77 -6.20 -5.84
C ASP A 123 16.06 -5.76 -5.12
N GLU A 124 17.00 -5.17 -5.85
CA GLU A 124 18.24 -4.66 -5.27
C GLU A 124 18.03 -3.42 -4.39
N THR A 125 17.14 -2.49 -4.80
CA THR A 125 16.78 -1.33 -3.98
C THR A 125 16.23 -1.77 -2.62
N LEU A 126 15.33 -2.75 -2.59
CA LEU A 126 14.75 -3.25 -1.34
C LEU A 126 15.80 -3.94 -0.46
N GLU A 127 16.71 -4.71 -1.06
CA GLU A 127 17.82 -5.33 -0.34
C GLU A 127 18.68 -4.27 0.36
N VAL A 128 19.07 -3.22 -0.36
CA VAL A 128 19.89 -2.14 0.21
C VAL A 128 19.14 -1.38 1.29
N VAL A 129 17.85 -1.07 1.11
CA VAL A 129 17.02 -0.44 2.14
C VAL A 129 17.03 -1.27 3.43
N ARG A 130 16.84 -2.59 3.34
CA ARG A 130 16.87 -3.48 4.50
C ARG A 130 18.24 -3.53 5.19
N LYS A 131 19.32 -3.59 4.42
CA LYS A 131 20.68 -3.48 4.99
C LYS A 131 20.86 -2.16 5.74
N CYS A 132 20.38 -1.04 5.17
CA CYS A 132 20.44 0.27 5.85
C CYS A 132 19.65 0.30 7.16
N TRP A 133 18.58 -0.45 7.28
CA TRP A 133 17.82 -0.54 8.53
C TRP A 133 18.47 -1.45 9.58
N ALA A 134 19.12 -2.53 9.13
CA ALA A 134 19.66 -3.57 10.02
C ALA A 134 21.13 -3.34 10.41
N ASP A 135 21.98 -2.98 9.46
CA ASP A 135 23.43 -3.01 9.64
C ASP A 135 23.98 -1.66 10.16
N ALA A 136 24.96 -1.72 11.05
CA ALA A 136 25.64 -0.52 11.56
C ALA A 136 26.43 0.18 10.44
N ASP A 137 27.17 -0.58 9.66
CA ASP A 137 27.95 -0.14 8.51
C ASP A 137 27.57 -1.00 7.29
N VAL A 138 26.97 -0.38 6.29
CA VAL A 138 26.43 -1.07 5.11
C VAL A 138 27.50 -1.27 4.07
N HIS A 139 27.65 -2.53 3.66
CA HIS A 139 28.45 -2.94 2.50
C HIS A 139 27.53 -3.61 1.49
N HIS A 140 27.57 -3.15 0.26
CA HIS A 140 26.82 -3.74 -0.84
C HIS A 140 27.62 -3.61 -2.14
N GLU A 141 27.68 -4.68 -2.89
CA GLU A 141 28.26 -4.70 -4.23
C GLU A 141 27.29 -5.44 -5.14
N GLY A 142 26.46 -4.68 -5.85
CA GLY A 142 25.39 -5.17 -6.70
C GLY A 142 25.50 -4.63 -8.12
N THR A 143 24.47 -4.89 -8.91
CA THR A 143 24.41 -4.45 -10.31
C THR A 143 24.11 -2.96 -10.42
N HIS A 144 23.30 -2.42 -9.51
CA HIS A 144 22.81 -1.03 -9.56
C HIS A 144 23.43 -0.16 -8.47
N PHE A 145 23.83 -0.75 -7.34
CA PHE A 145 24.35 -0.01 -6.21
C PHE A 145 25.67 -0.60 -5.70
N THR A 146 26.61 0.28 -5.35
CA THR A 146 27.85 -0.08 -4.66
C THR A 146 27.99 0.82 -3.44
N LEU A 147 28.03 0.23 -2.24
CA LEU A 147 28.17 0.94 -0.97
C LEU A 147 29.35 0.38 -0.19
N ARG A 148 30.15 1.25 0.43
CA ARG A 148 31.29 0.87 1.26
C ARG A 148 31.32 1.69 2.53
N ASN A 149 31.11 1.03 3.68
CA ASN A 149 31.07 1.67 5.01
C ASN A 149 30.03 2.81 5.10
N VAL A 150 28.85 2.63 4.49
CA VAL A 150 27.78 3.63 4.58
C VAL A 150 27.00 3.41 5.86
N ARG A 151 26.91 4.46 6.69
CA ARG A 151 26.12 4.44 7.93
C ARG A 151 24.83 5.22 7.75
N VAL A 152 23.72 4.60 8.13
CA VAL A 152 22.38 5.22 8.10
C VAL A 152 21.81 5.24 9.52
N GLU A 153 21.60 6.43 10.04
CA GLU A 153 20.96 6.66 11.35
C GLU A 153 19.85 7.70 11.19
N PRO A 154 18.75 7.66 12.03
CA PRO A 154 18.51 6.63 13.03
C PRO A 154 18.08 5.30 12.39
N LYS A 155 18.17 4.21 13.15
CA LYS A 155 17.52 2.95 12.79
C LYS A 155 16.02 3.03 13.08
N PRO A 156 15.15 2.26 12.41
CA PRO A 156 13.73 2.18 12.76
C PRO A 156 13.52 1.77 14.21
N VAL A 157 12.35 2.08 14.75
CA VAL A 157 11.86 1.52 16.05
C VAL A 157 11.51 0.06 15.87
N GLN A 158 10.80 -0.24 14.79
CA GLN A 158 10.52 -1.61 14.40
C GLN A 158 11.83 -2.32 14.06
N ARG A 159 12.12 -3.41 14.77
CA ARG A 159 13.35 -4.19 14.51
C ARG A 159 13.46 -4.64 13.04
N PHE A 160 12.33 -4.99 12.45
CA PHE A 160 12.19 -5.39 11.05
C PHE A 160 10.89 -4.78 10.52
N PRO A 161 10.92 -3.58 9.90
CA PRO A 161 9.73 -3.05 9.25
C PRO A 161 9.20 -4.02 8.22
N GLU A 162 7.97 -4.47 8.39
CA GLU A 162 7.32 -5.45 7.53
C GLU A 162 6.96 -4.82 6.19
N VAL A 163 7.59 -5.29 5.13
CA VAL A 163 7.39 -4.77 3.77
C VAL A 163 6.24 -5.49 3.10
N TRP A 164 5.21 -4.75 2.74
CA TRP A 164 4.08 -5.25 1.97
C TRP A 164 4.31 -5.05 0.48
N LEU A 165 3.90 -6.02 -0.32
CA LEU A 165 3.99 -5.94 -1.77
C LEU A 165 2.63 -6.21 -2.41
N GLY A 166 2.34 -5.47 -3.47
CA GLY A 166 1.13 -5.65 -4.27
C GLY A 166 1.32 -6.60 -5.46
N GLY A 167 0.29 -6.64 -6.29
CA GLY A 167 0.27 -7.38 -7.55
C GLY A 167 -0.29 -8.80 -7.44
N GLY A 168 -0.61 -9.40 -8.60
CA GLY A 168 -1.22 -10.72 -8.69
C GLY A 168 -0.75 -11.50 -9.92
N SER A 169 0.21 -10.98 -10.70
CA SER A 169 0.83 -11.74 -11.78
C SER A 169 1.83 -12.78 -11.21
N PRO A 170 2.11 -13.86 -11.94
CA PRO A 170 3.06 -14.88 -11.47
C PRO A 170 4.45 -14.33 -11.10
N SER A 171 4.91 -13.29 -11.79
CA SER A 171 6.20 -12.65 -11.46
C SER A 171 6.14 -11.82 -10.18
N GLU A 172 4.99 -11.18 -9.91
CA GLU A 172 4.75 -10.43 -8.68
C GLU A 172 4.60 -11.38 -7.49
N LEU A 173 3.83 -12.45 -7.61
CA LEU A 173 3.70 -13.48 -6.57
C LEU A 173 5.07 -14.09 -6.20
N ARG A 174 5.91 -14.40 -7.19
CA ARG A 174 7.29 -14.85 -6.92
C ARG A 174 8.11 -13.81 -6.17
N ARG A 175 7.92 -12.50 -6.45
CA ARG A 175 8.60 -11.43 -5.73
C ARG A 175 8.09 -11.32 -4.30
N VAL A 176 6.78 -11.35 -4.07
CA VAL A 176 6.20 -11.36 -2.72
C VAL A 176 6.72 -12.55 -1.92
N ALA A 177 6.70 -13.76 -2.49
CA ALA A 177 7.20 -14.98 -1.85
C ALA A 177 8.64 -14.88 -1.36
N ARG A 178 9.48 -14.20 -2.16
CA ARG A 178 10.91 -14.06 -1.87
C ARG A 178 11.23 -12.86 -0.98
N LEU A 179 10.50 -11.76 -1.11
CA LEU A 179 10.87 -10.47 -0.53
C LEU A 179 9.80 -9.83 0.37
N GLY A 180 8.53 -10.23 0.30
CA GLY A 180 7.46 -9.61 1.07
C GLY A 180 7.26 -10.25 2.44
N GLU A 181 6.86 -9.46 3.42
CA GLU A 181 6.28 -9.92 4.68
C GLU A 181 4.75 -9.91 4.64
N GLY A 182 4.15 -9.14 3.72
CA GLY A 182 2.72 -9.12 3.47
C GLY A 182 2.36 -9.00 1.99
N TRP A 183 1.17 -9.42 1.64
CA TRP A 183 0.62 -9.33 0.29
C TRP A 183 -0.63 -8.45 0.28
N LEU A 184 -0.68 -7.48 -0.64
CA LEU A 184 -1.75 -6.50 -0.76
C LEU A 184 -2.21 -6.38 -2.22
N PRO A 185 -2.93 -7.39 -2.77
CA PRO A 185 -3.48 -7.33 -4.11
C PRO A 185 -4.64 -6.33 -4.21
N SER A 186 -4.94 -5.90 -5.43
CA SER A 186 -6.09 -5.06 -5.77
C SER A 186 -6.78 -5.56 -7.03
N PHE A 187 -8.07 -5.26 -7.19
CA PHE A 187 -8.87 -5.68 -8.36
C PHE A 187 -8.91 -7.21 -8.55
N VAL A 188 -8.98 -7.95 -7.47
CA VAL A 188 -9.14 -9.41 -7.45
C VAL A 188 -10.46 -9.79 -6.79
N THR A 189 -11.05 -10.91 -7.20
CA THR A 189 -12.18 -11.50 -6.47
C THR A 189 -11.70 -12.29 -5.25
N PRO A 190 -12.57 -12.61 -4.28
CA PRO A 190 -12.20 -13.48 -3.16
C PRO A 190 -11.59 -14.81 -3.59
N GLU A 191 -12.11 -15.43 -4.64
CA GLU A 191 -11.63 -16.70 -5.17
C GLU A 191 -10.24 -16.57 -5.81
N GLN A 192 -10.00 -15.47 -6.55
CA GLN A 192 -8.68 -15.16 -7.11
C GLN A 192 -7.67 -14.87 -6.00
N ALA A 193 -8.08 -14.16 -4.95
CA ALA A 193 -7.23 -13.87 -3.80
C ALA A 193 -6.87 -15.16 -3.04
N ALA A 194 -7.84 -16.06 -2.81
CA ALA A 194 -7.58 -17.36 -2.18
C ALA A 194 -6.59 -18.20 -2.99
N THR A 195 -6.78 -18.27 -4.31
CA THR A 195 -5.86 -18.99 -5.22
C THR A 195 -4.46 -18.38 -5.18
N GLY A 196 -4.38 -17.04 -5.27
CA GLY A 196 -3.10 -16.31 -5.21
C GLY A 196 -2.39 -16.50 -3.87
N TRP A 197 -3.12 -16.51 -2.76
CA TRP A 197 -2.56 -16.74 -1.43
C TRP A 197 -2.00 -18.17 -1.27
N ALA A 198 -2.71 -19.17 -1.79
CA ALA A 198 -2.24 -20.55 -1.78
C ALA A 198 -0.96 -20.72 -2.63
N GLU A 199 -0.93 -20.13 -3.83
CA GLU A 199 0.26 -20.12 -4.69
C GLU A 199 1.43 -19.39 -4.02
N LEU A 200 1.18 -18.22 -3.46
CA LEU A 200 2.17 -17.42 -2.74
C LEU A 200 2.79 -18.20 -1.57
N SER A 201 1.94 -18.85 -0.77
CA SER A 201 2.38 -19.65 0.39
C SER A 201 3.26 -20.83 -0.04
N ALA A 202 2.88 -21.53 -1.11
CA ALA A 202 3.68 -22.59 -1.68
C ALA A 202 5.03 -22.10 -2.21
N LEU A 203 5.04 -20.96 -2.93
CA LEU A 203 6.26 -20.33 -3.42
C LEU A 203 7.17 -19.86 -2.25
N ALA A 204 6.62 -19.27 -1.21
CA ALA A 204 7.40 -18.83 -0.04
C ALA A 204 8.09 -20.04 0.64
N ALA A 205 7.40 -21.16 0.76
CA ALA A 205 7.97 -22.39 1.30
C ALA A 205 9.18 -22.91 0.49
N THR A 206 9.20 -22.73 -0.83
CA THR A 206 10.38 -23.09 -1.66
C THR A 206 11.61 -22.24 -1.36
N HIS A 207 11.41 -21.08 -0.76
CA HIS A 207 12.48 -20.19 -0.30
C HIS A 207 12.79 -20.34 1.21
N GLY A 208 12.23 -21.36 1.87
CA GLY A 208 12.39 -21.58 3.32
C GLY A 208 11.69 -20.48 4.15
N ARG A 209 10.67 -19.80 3.60
CA ARG A 209 9.92 -18.72 4.24
C ARG A 209 8.46 -19.14 4.49
N SER A 210 7.87 -18.52 5.49
CA SER A 210 6.42 -18.47 5.67
C SER A 210 5.98 -16.99 5.78
N ILE A 211 4.83 -16.66 5.25
CA ILE A 211 4.21 -15.35 5.42
C ILE A 211 3.10 -15.51 6.46
N ASP A 212 3.06 -14.61 7.43
CA ASP A 212 2.02 -14.64 8.47
C ASP A 212 0.63 -14.56 7.82
N PRO A 213 -0.31 -15.48 8.17
CA PRO A 213 -1.69 -15.39 7.66
C PRO A 213 -2.38 -14.06 7.95
N GLU A 214 -2.01 -13.34 9.01
CA GLU A 214 -2.52 -11.99 9.29
C GLU A 214 -1.96 -10.93 8.32
N HIS A 215 -1.00 -11.27 7.46
CA HIS A 215 -0.45 -10.40 6.42
C HIS A 215 -1.03 -10.68 5.02
N PHE A 216 -2.16 -11.36 4.96
CA PHE A 216 -2.99 -11.44 3.76
C PHE A 216 -3.96 -10.26 3.73
N GLY A 217 -3.58 -9.21 3.04
CA GLY A 217 -4.40 -8.01 2.86
C GLY A 217 -5.07 -7.95 1.49
N VAL A 218 -6.02 -7.03 1.33
CA VAL A 218 -6.67 -6.72 0.05
C VAL A 218 -6.97 -5.23 -0.02
N VAL A 219 -6.62 -4.59 -1.13
CA VAL A 219 -7.14 -3.26 -1.46
C VAL A 219 -8.52 -3.43 -2.08
N ILE A 220 -9.52 -2.79 -1.50
CA ILE A 220 -10.92 -2.76 -1.98
C ILE A 220 -11.16 -1.41 -2.65
N PRO A 221 -10.97 -1.31 -3.98
CA PRO A 221 -11.37 -0.11 -4.70
C PRO A 221 -12.89 -0.02 -4.69
N TYR A 222 -13.44 1.15 -4.43
CA TYR A 222 -14.89 1.35 -4.40
C TYR A 222 -15.30 2.65 -5.08
N ALA A 223 -16.58 2.76 -5.47
CA ALA A 223 -17.16 3.94 -6.09
C ALA A 223 -18.59 4.14 -5.57
N LEU A 224 -18.78 4.98 -4.57
CA LEU A 224 -20.14 5.33 -4.06
C LEU A 224 -20.85 6.34 -4.96
N GLN A 225 -20.16 6.93 -5.91
CA GLN A 225 -20.69 7.85 -6.92
C GLN A 225 -20.40 7.32 -8.33
N PRO A 226 -21.20 7.71 -9.33
CA PRO A 226 -20.98 7.31 -10.71
C PRO A 226 -19.58 7.72 -11.21
N LEU A 227 -18.86 6.78 -11.82
CA LEU A 227 -17.57 7.03 -12.41
C LEU A 227 -17.71 7.48 -13.88
N PRO A 228 -16.78 8.31 -14.38
CA PRO A 228 -16.71 8.62 -15.81
C PRO A 228 -16.58 7.35 -16.66
N ASN A 229 -17.24 7.33 -17.84
CA ASN A 229 -17.24 6.17 -18.73
C ASN A 229 -15.83 5.65 -19.08
N ALA A 230 -14.88 6.55 -19.32
CA ALA A 230 -13.49 6.18 -19.58
C ALA A 230 -12.84 5.43 -18.37
N THR A 231 -13.20 5.82 -17.15
CA THR A 231 -12.75 5.13 -15.94
C THR A 231 -13.37 3.74 -15.84
N VAL A 232 -14.67 3.61 -16.10
CA VAL A 232 -15.37 2.32 -16.09
C VAL A 232 -14.76 1.36 -17.10
N GLU A 233 -14.44 1.84 -18.32
CA GLU A 233 -13.83 1.02 -19.35
C GLU A 233 -12.40 0.56 -18.95
N ALA A 234 -11.59 1.45 -18.39
CA ALA A 234 -10.26 1.09 -17.86
C ALA A 234 -10.36 0.06 -16.72
N LEU A 235 -11.39 0.16 -15.86
CA LEU A 235 -11.65 -0.81 -14.81
C LEU A 235 -12.06 -2.17 -15.37
N ARG A 236 -12.92 -2.23 -16.41
CA ARG A 236 -13.29 -3.48 -17.09
C ARG A 236 -12.08 -4.21 -17.64
N GLN A 237 -11.16 -3.50 -18.27
CA GLN A 237 -9.93 -4.08 -18.79
C GLN A 237 -9.05 -4.62 -17.64
N ARG A 238 -8.96 -3.89 -16.53
CA ARG A 238 -8.14 -4.28 -15.37
C ARG A 238 -8.74 -5.45 -14.60
N ALA A 239 -10.04 -5.45 -14.39
CA ALA A 239 -10.79 -6.49 -13.67
C ALA A 239 -11.16 -7.70 -14.58
N LYS A 240 -10.70 -7.72 -15.82
CA LYS A 240 -11.02 -8.77 -16.81
C LYS A 240 -12.53 -9.03 -16.95
N GLY A 241 -13.32 -7.97 -16.88
CA GLY A 241 -14.77 -8.01 -17.04
C GLY A 241 -15.60 -8.12 -15.73
N ALA A 242 -14.98 -8.46 -14.63
CA ALA A 242 -15.66 -8.67 -13.33
C ALA A 242 -15.66 -7.40 -12.46
N VAL A 243 -16.01 -6.22 -13.00
CA VAL A 243 -15.95 -4.95 -12.26
C VAL A 243 -16.86 -4.97 -11.05
N ASP A 244 -18.10 -5.44 -11.20
CA ASP A 244 -19.08 -5.47 -10.12
C ASP A 244 -18.67 -6.44 -8.99
N ASP A 245 -17.84 -7.44 -9.30
CA ASP A 245 -17.31 -8.39 -8.31
C ASP A 245 -16.14 -7.82 -7.49
N VAL A 246 -15.51 -6.74 -7.93
CA VAL A 246 -14.28 -6.21 -7.32
C VAL A 246 -14.35 -4.71 -6.96
N VAL A 247 -15.38 -3.99 -7.45
CA VAL A 247 -15.61 -2.56 -7.17
C VAL A 247 -17.00 -2.37 -6.60
N PRO A 248 -17.15 -2.40 -5.27
CA PRO A 248 -18.43 -2.10 -4.64
C PRO A 248 -18.92 -0.68 -4.96
N GLN A 249 -20.22 -0.58 -5.23
CA GLN A 249 -20.91 0.67 -5.57
C GLN A 249 -21.88 1.16 -4.47
N SER A 250 -21.90 0.46 -3.33
CA SER A 250 -22.59 0.87 -2.12
C SER A 250 -21.86 0.36 -0.89
N VAL A 251 -22.20 0.89 0.28
CA VAL A 251 -21.62 0.48 1.57
C VAL A 251 -22.00 -0.98 1.89
N GLU A 252 -23.25 -1.39 1.59
CA GLU A 252 -23.71 -2.78 1.76
C GLU A 252 -22.95 -3.75 0.85
N HIS A 253 -22.68 -3.34 -0.38
CA HIS A 253 -21.89 -4.14 -1.32
C HIS A 253 -20.43 -4.27 -0.82
N ALA A 254 -19.85 -3.19 -0.30
CA ALA A 254 -18.50 -3.22 0.30
C ALA A 254 -18.45 -4.17 1.51
N GLU A 255 -19.44 -4.13 2.39
CA GLU A 255 -19.53 -5.07 3.52
C GLU A 255 -19.63 -6.53 3.04
N SER A 256 -20.53 -6.81 2.11
CA SER A 256 -20.70 -8.16 1.56
C SER A 256 -19.40 -8.70 0.95
N LEU A 257 -18.71 -7.86 0.17
CA LEU A 257 -17.44 -8.23 -0.46
C LEU A 257 -16.35 -8.48 0.59
N ILE A 258 -16.21 -7.62 1.60
CA ILE A 258 -15.22 -7.80 2.68
C ILE A 258 -15.49 -9.09 3.45
N ARG A 259 -16.74 -9.42 3.76
CA ARG A 259 -17.09 -10.68 4.43
C ARG A 259 -16.65 -11.90 3.61
N ARG A 260 -16.87 -11.90 2.30
CA ARG A 260 -16.39 -12.95 1.40
C ARG A 260 -14.86 -13.07 1.40
N PHE A 261 -14.13 -11.95 1.49
CA PHE A 261 -12.68 -11.99 1.64
C PHE A 261 -12.24 -12.52 3.01
N ILE A 262 -12.96 -12.19 4.08
CA ILE A 262 -12.72 -12.75 5.43
C ILE A 262 -12.90 -14.29 5.40
N ASP A 263 -13.93 -14.77 4.72
CA ASP A 263 -14.22 -16.21 4.58
C ASP A 263 -13.07 -16.98 3.89
N VAL A 264 -12.34 -16.34 2.99
CA VAL A 264 -11.15 -16.93 2.34
C VAL A 264 -9.83 -16.63 3.04
N GLY A 265 -9.87 -16.00 4.22
CA GLY A 265 -8.72 -15.83 5.10
C GLY A 265 -8.01 -14.47 5.00
N ALA A 266 -8.52 -13.52 4.22
CA ALA A 266 -7.96 -12.16 4.22
C ALA A 266 -8.27 -11.44 5.53
N SER A 267 -7.30 -10.68 6.04
CA SER A 267 -7.35 -10.08 7.38
C SER A 267 -7.19 -8.57 7.40
N LYS A 268 -6.55 -7.99 6.37
CA LYS A 268 -6.33 -6.54 6.28
C LYS A 268 -6.98 -5.98 5.02
N PHE A 269 -7.81 -4.96 5.19
CA PHE A 269 -8.56 -4.33 4.10
C PHE A 269 -8.18 -2.86 3.99
N VAL A 270 -7.94 -2.40 2.77
CA VAL A 270 -7.69 -1.00 2.46
C VAL A 270 -8.80 -0.50 1.55
N LEU A 271 -9.73 0.28 2.09
CA LEU A 271 -10.78 0.92 1.30
C LEU A 271 -10.15 2.01 0.43
N LEU A 272 -10.33 1.96 -0.88
CA LEU A 272 -9.69 2.89 -1.81
C LEU A 272 -10.74 3.56 -2.70
N PRO A 273 -11.06 4.85 -2.50
CA PRO A 273 -12.00 5.57 -3.35
C PRO A 273 -11.47 5.71 -4.78
N LEU A 274 -12.30 5.42 -5.76
CA LEU A 274 -12.00 5.60 -7.19
C LEU A 274 -12.39 6.98 -7.71
N ALA A 275 -13.12 7.75 -6.93
CA ALA A 275 -13.42 9.16 -7.16
C ALA A 275 -12.91 9.99 -5.99
N ASP A 276 -12.59 11.28 -6.24
CA ASP A 276 -12.32 12.24 -5.17
C ASP A 276 -13.65 12.78 -4.64
N PRO A 277 -13.96 12.64 -3.35
CA PRO A 277 -15.13 13.28 -2.76
C PRO A 277 -15.14 14.80 -2.87
N GLY A 278 -13.97 15.43 -3.06
CA GLY A 278 -13.79 16.86 -3.31
C GLY A 278 -13.43 17.64 -2.05
N THR A 279 -14.39 17.97 -1.19
CA THR A 279 -14.12 18.73 0.02
C THR A 279 -13.75 17.86 1.21
N ALA A 280 -13.06 18.44 2.22
CA ALA A 280 -12.75 17.72 3.46
C ALA A 280 -14.02 17.16 4.13
N ASP A 281 -15.10 17.95 4.17
CA ASP A 281 -16.38 17.52 4.75
C ASP A 281 -16.96 16.31 4.00
N ALA A 282 -16.91 16.31 2.66
CA ALA A 282 -17.37 15.19 1.85
C ALA A 282 -16.53 13.93 2.07
N TRP A 283 -15.21 14.07 2.25
CA TRP A 283 -14.33 12.97 2.67
C TRP A 283 -14.74 12.39 4.02
N VAL A 284 -14.97 13.27 5.01
CA VAL A 284 -15.39 12.85 6.36
C VAL A 284 -16.76 12.18 6.35
N GLU A 285 -17.71 12.70 5.57
CA GLU A 285 -19.05 12.10 5.42
C GLU A 285 -18.94 10.70 4.80
N GLU A 286 -18.19 10.54 3.71
CA GLU A 286 -18.00 9.24 3.04
C GLU A 286 -17.29 8.23 3.96
N MET A 287 -16.23 8.64 4.64
CA MET A 287 -15.54 7.81 5.63
C MET A 287 -16.46 7.40 6.78
N SER A 288 -17.29 8.32 7.28
CA SER A 288 -18.23 8.04 8.38
C SER A 288 -19.29 7.02 7.99
N ALA A 289 -19.83 7.12 6.77
CA ALA A 289 -20.79 6.16 6.24
C ALA A 289 -20.19 4.75 6.15
N LEU A 290 -18.97 4.64 5.61
CA LEU A 290 -18.24 3.37 5.53
C LEU A 290 -17.85 2.85 6.92
N ALA A 291 -17.38 3.70 7.83
CA ALA A 291 -16.98 3.34 9.18
C ALA A 291 -18.13 2.72 9.97
N THR A 292 -19.31 3.32 9.92
CA THR A 292 -20.51 2.85 10.63
C THR A 292 -20.83 1.39 10.32
N ARG A 293 -20.62 0.97 9.09
CA ARG A 293 -20.95 -0.36 8.61
C ARG A 293 -19.79 -1.35 8.67
N LEU A 294 -18.59 -0.88 8.36
CA LEU A 294 -17.45 -1.76 8.13
C LEU A 294 -16.57 -1.93 9.37
N LEU A 295 -16.38 -0.90 10.20
CA LEU A 295 -15.51 -1.02 11.38
C LEU A 295 -16.01 -2.01 12.44
N PRO A 296 -17.33 -2.31 12.59
CA PRO A 296 -17.78 -3.42 13.42
C PRO A 296 -17.27 -4.80 12.99
N LEU A 297 -16.67 -4.94 11.80
CA LEU A 297 -16.01 -6.17 11.35
C LEU A 297 -14.60 -6.33 11.92
N GLN A 298 -13.99 -5.26 12.45
CA GLN A 298 -12.68 -5.33 13.09
C GLN A 298 -12.73 -6.18 14.37
N THR A 299 -11.65 -6.96 14.62
CA THR A 299 -11.56 -7.87 15.79
C THR A 299 -10.24 -7.69 16.52
#